data_0d0021e7d4c6533e2de9d3619910ec5f
#
_entry.id   0d0021e7d4c6533e2de9d3619910ec5f
#
_cell.length_a   1.000
_cell.length_b   1.000
_cell.length_c   1.000
_cell.angle_alpha   90.00
_cell.angle_beta   90.00
_cell.angle_gamma   90.00
#
_symmetry.space_group_name_H-M   'P 1'
#
loop_
_entity.id
_entity.type
_entity.pdbx_description
1 polymer ?
#
loop_
_entity_poly.entity_id
_entity_poly.type
_entity_poly.pdbx_seq_one_letter_code
_entity_poly.pdbx_strand_id
1 'polypeptide(L)'
;MNFGKKYNNEKVIVSLTSHGKRLAYVSSYAIISVLRGIEKSVHIVLTVFKEDIKFIRGDIKLLIDNNMIELLVAEENLKPHLKYYYAMKKYKNVPIITIDDDAIYTQDFVYSLLKCYKKHKNSVCARRCHEIPQIKDAPYLSWNFQISDNSIPSYRKFPTGFGGVLYPPNILDIDNIDLDELKSCICADDIFLKAIENRKGIDIQIVPDVQKNPFPIWNQITLSSALSNQNVINKENDYYLKLFAKDIYRQ
;
A
#
# COMPACT_ATOMS: atom_id res chain seq x y z
N MET A 1 1.96 -9.33 29.91
CA MET A 1 1.53 -9.76 28.57
C MET A 1 2.75 -10.40 27.91
N ASN A 2 2.66 -11.68 27.51
CA ASN A 2 3.78 -12.41 26.90
C ASN A 2 3.86 -12.04 25.40
N PHE A 3 4.78 -11.16 25.01
CA PHE A 3 4.97 -10.70 23.63
C PHE A 3 5.94 -11.56 22.80
N GLY A 4 6.27 -12.76 23.27
CA GLY A 4 7.15 -13.68 22.58
C GLY A 4 6.41 -14.61 21.62
N LYS A 5 5.70 -14.10 20.60
CA LYS A 5 5.14 -14.97 19.54
C LYS A 5 6.12 -15.11 18.38
N LYS A 6 6.56 -16.35 18.16
CA LYS A 6 7.24 -16.77 16.93
C LYS A 6 6.33 -16.51 15.73
N TYR A 7 6.86 -15.87 14.68
CA TYR A 7 6.19 -15.44 13.45
C TYR A 7 5.59 -16.57 12.58
N ASN A 8 5.47 -17.78 13.07
CA ASN A 8 5.09 -18.96 12.27
C ASN A 8 3.59 -19.21 12.08
N ASN A 9 2.69 -18.35 12.62
CA ASN A 9 1.23 -18.54 12.52
C ASN A 9 0.48 -17.27 12.08
N GLU A 10 1.15 -16.32 11.45
CA GLU A 10 0.52 -15.08 11.05
C GLU A 10 -0.22 -15.26 9.73
N LYS A 11 -1.46 -14.81 9.71
CA LYS A 11 -2.34 -14.95 8.54
C LYS A 11 -2.05 -13.90 7.47
N VAL A 12 -1.43 -12.77 7.83
CA VAL A 12 -1.22 -11.62 6.95
C VAL A 12 -0.10 -10.71 7.45
N ILE A 13 0.67 -10.17 6.51
CA ILE A 13 1.62 -9.09 6.76
C ILE A 13 0.93 -7.76 6.45
N VAL A 14 1.04 -6.77 7.34
CA VAL A 14 0.69 -5.38 7.03
C VAL A 14 1.99 -4.60 6.88
N SER A 15 2.22 -4.05 5.69
CA SER A 15 3.48 -3.41 5.34
C SER A 15 3.30 -1.94 5.00
N LEU A 16 4.19 -1.12 5.53
CA LEU A 16 4.25 0.30 5.26
C LEU A 16 5.69 0.79 5.17
N THR A 17 5.84 2.00 4.64
CA THR A 17 7.09 2.77 4.72
C THR A 17 6.82 4.14 5.31
N SER A 18 7.83 4.75 5.86
CA SER A 18 7.80 6.13 6.34
C SER A 18 9.18 6.75 6.26
N HIS A 19 9.28 8.06 6.28
CA HIS A 19 10.53 8.80 6.12
C HIS A 19 10.58 10.09 6.95
N GLY A 20 11.78 10.57 7.25
CA GLY A 20 12.03 11.85 7.86
C GLY A 20 11.18 12.12 9.12
N LYS A 21 10.61 13.30 9.22
CA LYS A 21 9.77 13.70 10.37
C LYS A 21 8.46 12.90 10.47
N ARG A 22 7.93 12.36 9.35
CA ARG A 22 6.74 11.50 9.38
C ARG A 22 6.99 10.25 10.20
N LEU A 23 8.17 9.63 10.03
CA LEU A 23 8.60 8.47 10.80
C LEU A 23 8.58 8.76 12.32
N ALA A 24 9.04 9.95 12.73
CA ALA A 24 9.12 10.31 14.13
C ALA A 24 7.78 10.67 14.80
N TYR A 25 6.82 11.21 14.04
CA TYR A 25 5.65 11.89 14.62
C TYR A 25 4.29 11.48 14.05
N VAL A 26 4.27 10.69 12.97
CA VAL A 26 3.02 10.39 12.24
C VAL A 26 2.77 8.89 12.15
N SER A 27 3.75 8.12 11.68
CA SER A 27 3.57 6.71 11.32
C SER A 27 3.11 5.80 12.48
N SER A 28 3.40 6.17 13.72
CA SER A 28 2.91 5.42 14.89
C SER A 28 1.39 5.39 14.99
N TYR A 29 0.69 6.44 14.58
CA TYR A 29 -0.78 6.47 14.60
C TYR A 29 -1.38 5.47 13.61
N ALA A 30 -0.82 5.39 12.39
CA ALA A 30 -1.23 4.40 11.40
C ALA A 30 -1.04 2.97 11.93
N ILE A 31 0.15 2.67 12.46
CA ILE A 31 0.50 1.36 13.03
C ILE A 31 -0.41 1.00 14.21
N ILE A 32 -0.57 1.90 15.18
CA ILE A 32 -1.40 1.66 16.35
C ILE A 32 -2.87 1.44 15.95
N SER A 33 -3.36 2.15 14.93
CA SER A 33 -4.73 1.95 14.44
C SER A 33 -4.95 0.53 13.90
N VAL A 34 -3.96 -0.04 13.19
CA VAL A 34 -3.99 -1.44 12.72
C VAL A 34 -3.91 -2.42 13.89
N LEU A 35 -3.01 -2.20 14.85
CA LEU A 35 -2.86 -3.05 16.04
C LEU A 35 -4.14 -3.11 16.90
N ARG A 36 -4.94 -2.03 16.89
CA ARG A 36 -6.25 -1.95 17.56
C ARG A 36 -7.39 -2.63 16.78
N GLY A 37 -7.14 -3.08 15.56
CA GLY A 37 -8.11 -3.79 14.73
C GLY A 37 -8.62 -5.09 15.37
N ILE A 38 -9.72 -5.61 14.84
CA ILE A 38 -10.35 -6.88 15.32
C ILE A 38 -9.57 -8.12 14.90
N GLU A 39 -8.87 -8.09 13.76
CA GLU A 39 -7.97 -9.17 13.36
C GLU A 39 -6.66 -9.08 14.15
N LYS A 40 -6.31 -10.18 14.83
CA LYS A 40 -5.14 -10.23 15.72
C LYS A 40 -3.95 -11.02 15.15
N SER A 41 -4.17 -11.80 14.09
CA SER A 41 -3.11 -12.56 13.42
C SER A 41 -2.41 -11.72 12.37
N VAL A 42 -1.87 -10.56 12.78
CA VAL A 42 -1.23 -9.54 11.95
C VAL A 42 0.22 -9.39 12.35
N HIS A 43 1.12 -9.41 11.38
CA HIS A 43 2.50 -8.98 11.55
C HIS A 43 2.73 -7.68 10.81
N ILE A 44 3.18 -6.64 11.52
CA ILE A 44 3.41 -5.33 10.93
C ILE A 44 4.89 -5.18 10.59
N VAL A 45 5.16 -4.79 9.34
CA VAL A 45 6.50 -4.57 8.81
C VAL A 45 6.63 -3.10 8.41
N LEU A 46 7.56 -2.40 9.03
CA LEU A 46 7.94 -1.04 8.69
C LEU A 46 9.26 -1.07 7.92
N THR A 47 9.24 -0.72 6.63
CA THR A 47 10.46 -0.60 5.83
C THR A 47 10.94 0.85 5.82
N VAL A 48 12.19 1.08 6.19
CA VAL A 48 12.79 2.42 6.28
C VAL A 48 14.10 2.46 5.50
N PHE A 49 14.32 3.52 4.72
CA PHE A 49 15.61 3.77 4.08
C PHE A 49 16.69 4.01 5.15
N LYS A 50 17.87 3.45 4.98
CA LYS A 50 18.94 3.47 5.99
C LYS A 50 19.28 4.86 6.53
N GLU A 51 19.21 5.90 5.69
CA GLU A 51 19.49 7.27 6.14
C GLU A 51 18.39 7.88 7.01
N ASP A 52 17.18 7.32 6.96
CA ASP A 52 16.04 7.76 7.76
C ASP A 52 15.98 7.09 9.15
N ILE A 53 16.81 6.08 9.44
CA ILE A 53 16.88 5.40 10.75
C ILE A 53 17.09 6.40 11.89
N LYS A 54 17.83 7.47 11.65
CA LYS A 54 18.08 8.56 12.62
C LYS A 54 16.79 9.25 13.11
N PHE A 55 15.68 9.09 12.39
CA PHE A 55 14.37 9.62 12.81
C PHE A 55 13.54 8.63 13.62
N ILE A 56 14.01 7.39 13.83
CA ILE A 56 13.33 6.41 14.69
C ILE A 56 13.46 6.84 16.13
N ARG A 57 12.35 7.31 16.69
CA ARG A 57 12.24 7.78 18.09
C ARG A 57 10.79 7.74 18.57
N GLY A 58 10.57 8.07 19.86
CA GLY A 58 9.22 8.10 20.43
C GLY A 58 8.51 6.76 20.30
N ASP A 59 7.24 6.81 19.91
CA ASP A 59 6.37 5.63 19.85
C ASP A 59 6.88 4.57 18.87
N ILE A 60 7.45 4.98 17.71
CA ILE A 60 8.01 4.02 16.74
C ILE A 60 9.15 3.22 17.36
N LYS A 61 10.04 3.89 18.09
CA LYS A 61 11.13 3.18 18.80
C LYS A 61 10.58 2.20 19.83
N LEU A 62 9.58 2.61 20.60
CA LEU A 62 8.92 1.74 21.57
C LEU A 62 8.25 0.52 20.92
N LEU A 63 7.59 0.69 19.79
CA LEU A 63 6.97 -0.41 19.05
C LEU A 63 8.00 -1.42 18.55
N ILE A 64 9.17 -0.96 18.08
CA ILE A 64 10.27 -1.82 17.63
C ILE A 64 10.92 -2.53 18.83
N ASP A 65 11.29 -1.79 19.88
CA ASP A 65 11.99 -2.33 21.05
C ASP A 65 11.15 -3.39 21.80
N ASN A 66 9.82 -3.28 21.73
CA ASN A 66 8.89 -4.26 22.31
C ASN A 66 8.47 -5.37 21.32
N ASN A 67 9.09 -5.49 20.15
CA ASN A 67 8.77 -6.48 19.12
C ASN A 67 7.28 -6.46 18.69
N MET A 68 6.64 -5.30 18.73
CA MET A 68 5.27 -5.12 18.25
C MET A 68 5.21 -4.95 16.73
N ILE A 69 6.30 -4.48 16.15
CA ILE A 69 6.51 -4.36 14.70
C ILE A 69 7.92 -4.81 14.34
N GLU A 70 8.08 -5.22 13.10
CA GLU A 70 9.38 -5.52 12.52
C GLU A 70 9.90 -4.32 11.72
N LEU A 71 11.17 -3.99 11.92
CA LEU A 71 11.88 -3.00 11.11
C LEU A 71 12.67 -3.71 10.02
N LEU A 72 12.41 -3.36 8.76
CA LEU A 72 13.28 -3.67 7.62
C LEU A 72 14.06 -2.42 7.22
N VAL A 73 15.36 -2.58 7.05
CA VAL A 73 16.24 -1.50 6.60
C VAL A 73 16.52 -1.68 5.12
N ALA A 74 16.18 -0.67 4.33
CA ALA A 74 16.42 -0.64 2.90
C ALA A 74 17.74 0.06 2.59
N GLU A 75 18.60 -0.58 1.81
CA GLU A 75 19.86 -0.01 1.34
C GLU A 75 19.66 1.04 0.26
N GLU A 76 18.62 0.92 -0.53
CA GLU A 76 18.25 1.81 -1.62
C GLU A 76 16.95 2.55 -1.33
N ASN A 77 16.89 3.85 -1.63
CA ASN A 77 15.70 4.67 -1.44
C ASN A 77 14.73 4.52 -2.63
N LEU A 78 13.83 3.56 -2.52
CA LEU A 78 12.75 3.36 -3.49
C LEU A 78 11.50 4.17 -3.16
N LYS A 79 11.57 5.15 -2.26
CA LYS A 79 10.46 6.04 -1.86
C LYS A 79 9.18 5.26 -1.49
N PRO A 80 7.95 5.55 -2.00
CA PRO A 80 6.76 4.82 -1.60
C PRO A 80 6.79 3.32 -1.96
N HIS A 81 7.60 2.91 -2.93
CA HIS A 81 7.75 1.48 -3.27
C HIS A 81 8.34 0.64 -2.13
N LEU A 82 9.01 1.27 -1.15
CA LEU A 82 9.49 0.58 0.05
C LEU A 82 8.36 -0.09 0.83
N LYS A 83 7.11 0.41 0.74
CA LYS A 83 5.98 -0.18 1.46
C LYS A 83 5.63 -1.60 1.03
N TYR A 84 6.05 -2.04 -0.17
CA TYR A 84 5.76 -3.39 -0.64
C TYR A 84 7.00 -4.19 -1.02
N TYR A 85 8.02 -3.55 -1.62
CA TYR A 85 9.11 -4.24 -2.32
C TYR A 85 9.87 -5.22 -1.42
N TYR A 86 10.41 -4.77 -0.30
CA TYR A 86 11.19 -5.62 0.59
C TYR A 86 10.32 -6.61 1.39
N ALA A 87 9.13 -6.20 1.78
CA ALA A 87 8.20 -7.08 2.47
C ALA A 87 7.77 -8.26 1.59
N MET A 88 7.42 -8.00 0.32
CA MET A 88 7.05 -9.06 -0.63
C MET A 88 8.21 -9.99 -0.95
N LYS A 89 9.45 -9.48 -1.03
CA LYS A 89 10.64 -10.34 -1.17
C LYS A 89 10.86 -11.26 0.02
N LYS A 90 10.63 -10.78 1.22
CA LYS A 90 10.83 -11.54 2.45
C LYS A 90 9.69 -12.54 2.71
N TYR A 91 8.45 -12.16 2.47
CA TYR A 91 7.23 -12.90 2.85
C TYR A 91 6.47 -13.42 1.63
N LYS A 92 7.12 -14.25 0.79
CA LYS A 92 6.58 -14.72 -0.49
C LYS A 92 5.31 -15.56 -0.38
N ASN A 93 5.11 -16.27 0.74
CA ASN A 93 4.04 -17.26 0.92
C ASN A 93 2.88 -16.75 1.79
N VAL A 94 2.86 -15.46 2.11
CA VAL A 94 1.86 -14.84 2.98
C VAL A 94 1.22 -13.66 2.24
N PRO A 95 -0.10 -13.45 2.34
CA PRO A 95 -0.71 -12.27 1.76
C PRO A 95 -0.18 -11.00 2.44
N ILE A 96 0.01 -9.95 1.65
CA ILE A 96 0.56 -8.68 2.13
C ILE A 96 -0.47 -7.58 1.92
N ILE A 97 -0.76 -6.83 2.97
CA ILE A 97 -1.56 -5.60 2.91
C ILE A 97 -0.61 -4.41 2.95
N THR A 98 -0.68 -3.56 1.94
CA THR A 98 0.04 -2.29 1.94
C THR A 98 -0.83 -1.19 2.52
N ILE A 99 -0.22 -0.30 3.31
CA ILE A 99 -0.86 0.87 3.92
C ILE A 99 0.03 2.10 3.82
N ASP A 100 -0.57 3.27 3.95
CA ASP A 100 0.16 4.53 4.05
C ASP A 100 0.42 4.91 5.53
N ASP A 101 1.45 5.68 5.77
CA ASP A 101 1.91 6.05 7.13
C ASP A 101 1.16 7.24 7.73
N ASP A 102 0.28 7.90 6.95
CA ASP A 102 -0.46 9.12 7.32
C ASP A 102 -1.98 8.92 7.38
N ALA A 103 -2.43 7.70 7.62
CA ALA A 103 -3.83 7.36 7.71
C ALA A 103 -4.17 6.57 9.00
N ILE A 104 -5.35 6.81 9.56
CA ILE A 104 -5.91 6.03 10.67
C ILE A 104 -6.90 5.03 10.09
N TYR A 105 -6.61 3.75 10.27
CA TYR A 105 -7.39 2.64 9.74
C TYR A 105 -8.52 2.23 10.71
N THR A 106 -9.66 1.82 10.15
CA THR A 106 -10.81 1.35 10.92
C THR A 106 -10.53 -0.02 11.57
N GLN A 107 -11.28 -0.35 12.63
CA GLN A 107 -11.04 -1.60 13.35
C GLN A 107 -11.27 -2.86 12.49
N ASP A 108 -12.16 -2.79 11.50
CA ASP A 108 -12.47 -3.87 10.56
C ASP A 108 -11.53 -3.94 9.35
N PHE A 109 -10.55 -3.04 9.27
CA PHE A 109 -9.69 -2.83 8.12
C PHE A 109 -9.08 -4.13 7.58
N VAL A 110 -8.25 -4.80 8.37
CA VAL A 110 -7.58 -6.05 7.99
C VAL A 110 -8.59 -7.18 7.78
N TYR A 111 -9.57 -7.29 8.68
CA TYR A 111 -10.61 -8.32 8.60
C TYR A 111 -11.38 -8.27 7.28
N SER A 112 -11.80 -7.07 6.85
CA SER A 112 -12.57 -6.89 5.61
C SER A 112 -11.76 -7.27 4.36
N LEU A 113 -10.48 -6.91 4.31
CA LEU A 113 -9.56 -7.29 3.23
C LEU A 113 -9.36 -8.82 3.19
N LEU A 114 -9.13 -9.45 4.33
CA LEU A 114 -8.99 -10.91 4.41
C LEU A 114 -10.28 -11.65 4.04
N LYS A 115 -11.45 -11.11 4.42
CA LYS A 115 -12.76 -11.66 4.04
C LYS A 115 -12.96 -11.60 2.52
N CYS A 116 -12.56 -10.50 1.89
CA CYS A 116 -12.58 -10.35 0.43
C CYS A 116 -11.61 -11.34 -0.23
N TYR A 117 -10.36 -11.38 0.21
CA TYR A 117 -9.34 -12.29 -0.30
C TYR A 117 -9.73 -13.78 -0.21
N LYS A 118 -10.42 -14.19 0.86
CA LYS A 118 -10.91 -15.59 0.97
C LYS A 118 -11.83 -15.99 -0.17
N LYS A 119 -12.59 -15.04 -0.72
CA LYS A 119 -13.51 -15.26 -1.85
C LYS A 119 -12.83 -15.10 -3.22
N HIS A 120 -11.80 -14.26 -3.29
CA HIS A 120 -11.13 -13.86 -4.54
C HIS A 120 -9.62 -14.09 -4.45
N LYS A 121 -9.22 -15.36 -4.33
CA LYS A 121 -7.84 -15.78 -4.07
C LYS A 121 -6.80 -15.35 -5.11
N ASN A 122 -7.25 -15.14 -6.35
CA ASN A 122 -6.40 -14.78 -7.49
C ASN A 122 -6.51 -13.29 -7.87
N SER A 123 -7.17 -12.49 -7.04
CA SER A 123 -7.35 -11.05 -7.28
C SER A 123 -6.69 -10.23 -6.19
N VAL A 124 -6.19 -9.06 -6.55
CA VAL A 124 -5.82 -8.04 -5.57
C VAL A 124 -7.10 -7.47 -4.97
N CYS A 125 -7.16 -7.34 -3.64
CA CYS A 125 -8.33 -6.81 -2.93
C CYS A 125 -8.04 -5.41 -2.41
N ALA A 126 -8.86 -4.42 -2.76
CA ALA A 126 -8.65 -3.04 -2.35
C ALA A 126 -9.91 -2.43 -1.71
N ARG A 127 -9.73 -1.60 -0.68
CA ARG A 127 -10.87 -0.89 -0.04
C ARG A 127 -11.25 0.39 -0.76
N ARG A 128 -10.35 0.93 -1.56
CA ARG A 128 -10.57 2.15 -2.33
C ARG A 128 -9.99 2.00 -3.73
N CYS A 129 -10.83 2.20 -4.72
CA CYS A 129 -10.43 2.17 -6.12
C CYS A 129 -10.95 3.39 -6.88
N HIS A 130 -10.24 3.74 -7.94
CA HIS A 130 -10.76 4.59 -9.02
C HIS A 130 -11.10 3.70 -10.22
N GLU A 131 -11.80 4.24 -11.19
CA GLU A 131 -12.06 3.54 -12.44
C GLU A 131 -11.20 4.13 -13.56
N ILE A 132 -10.40 3.26 -14.20
CA ILE A 132 -9.66 3.61 -15.41
C ILE A 132 -10.67 3.78 -16.55
N PRO A 133 -10.77 4.95 -17.19
CA PRO A 133 -11.69 5.16 -18.30
C PRO A 133 -11.29 4.34 -19.53
N GLN A 134 -12.25 4.08 -20.42
CA GLN A 134 -11.97 3.39 -21.68
C GLN A 134 -11.24 4.28 -22.71
N ILE A 135 -11.18 5.57 -22.43
CA ILE A 135 -10.52 6.56 -23.29
C ILE A 135 -9.01 6.48 -23.04
N LYS A 136 -8.27 6.15 -24.09
CA LYS A 136 -6.80 6.13 -24.02
C LYS A 136 -6.25 7.50 -23.65
N ASP A 137 -5.21 7.51 -22.81
CA ASP A 137 -4.50 8.70 -22.36
C ASP A 137 -5.40 9.75 -21.64
N ALA A 138 -6.54 9.30 -21.08
CA ALA A 138 -7.40 10.16 -20.30
C ALA A 138 -6.65 10.73 -19.08
N PRO A 139 -6.68 12.05 -18.85
CA PRO A 139 -6.02 12.66 -17.70
C PRO A 139 -6.49 12.05 -16.37
N TYR A 140 -5.58 11.88 -15.42
CA TYR A 140 -5.90 11.27 -14.12
C TYR A 140 -7.10 11.91 -13.42
N LEU A 141 -7.19 13.24 -13.45
CA LEU A 141 -8.29 13.99 -12.82
C LEU A 141 -9.65 13.82 -13.53
N SER A 142 -9.69 13.20 -14.71
CA SER A 142 -10.94 12.86 -15.41
C SER A 142 -11.49 11.49 -15.04
N TRP A 143 -10.77 10.72 -14.23
CA TRP A 143 -11.19 9.39 -13.83
C TRP A 143 -12.37 9.43 -12.86
N ASN A 144 -13.13 8.33 -12.80
CA ASN A 144 -14.17 8.16 -11.80
C ASN A 144 -13.55 7.74 -10.46
N PHE A 145 -13.49 8.68 -9.51
CA PHE A 145 -12.86 8.47 -8.22
C PHE A 145 -13.75 7.71 -7.24
N GLN A 146 -13.16 6.85 -6.43
CA GLN A 146 -13.78 6.16 -5.30
C GLN A 146 -15.04 5.38 -5.70
N ILE A 147 -14.91 4.55 -6.73
CA ILE A 147 -16.01 3.69 -7.18
C ILE A 147 -16.37 2.65 -6.11
N SER A 148 -17.65 2.30 -6.04
CA SER A 148 -18.19 1.31 -5.10
C SER A 148 -18.63 0.00 -5.76
N ASP A 149 -18.53 -0.11 -7.09
CA ASP A 149 -18.89 -1.35 -7.79
C ASP A 149 -17.93 -2.49 -7.43
N ASN A 150 -18.46 -3.42 -6.65
CA ASN A 150 -17.74 -4.60 -6.16
C ASN A 150 -18.30 -5.91 -6.74
N SER A 151 -19.20 -5.87 -7.71
CA SER A 151 -19.94 -7.03 -8.24
C SER A 151 -19.00 -8.09 -8.82
N ILE A 152 -18.02 -7.68 -9.61
CA ILE A 152 -17.03 -8.55 -10.25
C ILE A 152 -15.63 -7.97 -10.18
N PRO A 153 -14.58 -8.80 -10.11
CA PRO A 153 -13.21 -8.34 -10.31
C PRO A 153 -13.02 -7.71 -11.69
N SER A 154 -12.14 -6.71 -11.80
CA SER A 154 -11.87 -6.05 -13.08
C SER A 154 -10.48 -5.43 -13.12
N TYR A 155 -9.81 -5.55 -14.27
CA TYR A 155 -8.54 -4.87 -14.55
C TYR A 155 -8.67 -3.34 -14.66
N ARG A 156 -9.89 -2.82 -14.88
CA ARG A 156 -10.14 -1.37 -14.93
C ARG A 156 -10.24 -0.70 -13.56
N LYS A 157 -10.30 -1.46 -12.49
CA LYS A 157 -10.27 -0.94 -11.13
C LYS A 157 -8.83 -0.59 -10.77
N PHE A 158 -8.60 0.65 -10.36
CA PHE A 158 -7.30 1.18 -9.97
C PHE A 158 -7.25 1.30 -8.44
N PRO A 159 -6.54 0.39 -7.74
CA PRO A 159 -6.40 0.46 -6.30
C PRO A 159 -5.58 1.67 -5.90
N THR A 160 -5.89 2.28 -4.75
CA THR A 160 -5.09 3.37 -4.19
C THR A 160 -4.55 2.98 -2.83
N GLY A 161 -3.25 3.21 -2.61
CA GLY A 161 -2.53 2.83 -1.39
C GLY A 161 -3.19 3.37 -0.13
N PHE A 162 -3.71 4.60 -0.16
CA PHE A 162 -4.42 5.21 0.97
C PHE A 162 -5.56 4.35 1.53
N GLY A 163 -6.31 3.67 0.65
CA GLY A 163 -7.41 2.78 1.07
C GLY A 163 -6.95 1.49 1.73
N GLY A 164 -5.71 1.10 1.48
CA GLY A 164 -5.17 -0.20 1.80
C GLY A 164 -5.48 -1.25 0.75
N VAL A 165 -4.46 -2.01 0.36
CA VAL A 165 -4.51 -2.99 -0.73
C VAL A 165 -3.91 -4.31 -0.26
N LEU A 166 -4.64 -5.41 -0.42
CA LEU A 166 -4.15 -6.77 -0.15
C LEU A 166 -3.71 -7.44 -1.45
N TYR A 167 -2.48 -7.88 -1.45
CA TYR A 167 -1.85 -8.67 -2.50
C TYR A 167 -1.77 -10.14 -2.06
N PRO A 168 -2.33 -11.09 -2.85
CA PRO A 168 -2.10 -12.52 -2.64
C PRO A 168 -0.61 -12.90 -2.65
N PRO A 169 -0.24 -14.03 -2.04
CA PRO A 169 1.15 -14.49 -2.02
C PRO A 169 1.76 -14.55 -3.42
N ASN A 170 2.93 -13.93 -3.59
CA ASN A 170 3.73 -13.93 -4.82
C ASN A 170 3.02 -13.48 -6.11
N ILE A 171 1.86 -12.81 -6.01
CA ILE A 171 1.03 -12.48 -7.18
C ILE A 171 1.75 -11.53 -8.16
N LEU A 172 2.58 -10.62 -7.64
CA LEU A 172 3.33 -9.67 -8.46
C LEU A 172 4.67 -10.21 -8.99
N ASP A 173 5.11 -11.39 -8.49
CA ASP A 173 6.42 -11.96 -8.87
C ASP A 173 7.57 -10.96 -8.66
N ILE A 174 7.68 -10.50 -7.42
CA ILE A 174 8.53 -9.36 -7.01
C ILE A 174 10.00 -9.54 -7.36
N ASP A 175 10.50 -10.78 -7.49
CA ASP A 175 11.89 -11.05 -7.80
C ASP A 175 12.25 -10.70 -9.26
N ASN A 176 11.25 -10.70 -10.15
CA ASN A 176 11.40 -10.41 -11.57
C ASN A 176 10.95 -8.98 -11.94
N ILE A 177 10.73 -8.11 -10.96
CA ILE A 177 10.46 -6.68 -11.22
C ILE A 177 11.73 -6.00 -11.69
N ASP A 178 11.64 -5.31 -12.83
CA ASP A 178 12.69 -4.44 -13.35
C ASP A 178 12.83 -3.19 -12.46
N LEU A 179 13.99 -3.05 -11.82
CA LEU A 179 14.27 -1.92 -10.94
C LEU A 179 14.45 -0.59 -11.67
N ASP A 180 14.93 -0.61 -12.90
CA ASP A 180 15.08 0.62 -13.68
C ASP A 180 13.69 1.13 -14.11
N GLU A 181 12.79 0.22 -14.47
CA GLU A 181 11.40 0.56 -14.72
C GLU A 181 10.69 1.08 -13.47
N LEU A 182 10.88 0.43 -12.31
CA LEU A 182 10.36 0.92 -11.03
C LEU A 182 10.86 2.34 -10.74
N LYS A 183 12.17 2.60 -10.93
CA LYS A 183 12.78 3.93 -10.72
C LYS A 183 12.26 4.99 -11.69
N SER A 184 11.84 4.60 -12.89
CA SER A 184 11.20 5.53 -13.82
C SER A 184 9.86 6.08 -13.31
N CYS A 185 9.23 5.39 -12.34
CA CYS A 185 7.96 5.75 -11.70
C CYS A 185 8.11 5.93 -10.19
N ILE A 186 9.25 6.45 -9.73
CA ILE A 186 9.70 6.41 -8.33
C ILE A 186 8.75 7.06 -7.32
N CYS A 187 7.88 7.98 -7.73
CA CYS A 187 6.96 8.70 -6.85
C CYS A 187 5.50 8.24 -6.95
N ALA A 188 5.17 7.31 -7.87
CA ALA A 188 3.79 6.89 -8.13
C ALA A 188 3.67 5.35 -8.12
N ASP A 189 3.84 4.78 -6.94
CA ASP A 189 3.80 3.34 -6.72
C ASP A 189 2.46 2.70 -7.12
N ASP A 190 1.33 3.37 -6.93
CA ASP A 190 0.02 2.87 -7.35
C ASP A 190 -0.06 2.68 -8.87
N ILE A 191 0.53 3.61 -9.66
CA ILE A 191 0.55 3.51 -11.13
C ILE A 191 1.47 2.36 -11.57
N PHE A 192 2.66 2.26 -10.99
CA PHE A 192 3.59 1.18 -11.28
C PHE A 192 3.00 -0.19 -10.96
N LEU A 193 2.43 -0.35 -9.77
CA LEU A 193 1.77 -1.59 -9.35
C LEU A 193 0.63 -1.96 -10.30
N LYS A 194 -0.17 -0.98 -10.69
CA LYS A 194 -1.27 -1.19 -11.65
C LYS A 194 -0.77 -1.66 -13.03
N ALA A 195 0.34 -1.12 -13.51
CA ALA A 195 0.96 -1.56 -14.75
C ALA A 195 1.38 -3.05 -14.68
N ILE A 196 2.03 -3.45 -13.58
CA ILE A 196 2.40 -4.86 -13.33
C ILE A 196 1.17 -5.76 -13.24
N GLU A 197 0.15 -5.36 -12.47
CA GLU A 197 -1.11 -6.09 -12.34
C GLU A 197 -1.75 -6.36 -13.70
N ASN A 198 -1.84 -5.34 -14.53
CA ASN A 198 -2.42 -5.46 -15.86
C ASN A 198 -1.57 -6.34 -16.80
N ARG A 199 -0.24 -6.22 -16.80
CA ARG A 199 0.66 -7.10 -17.58
C ARG A 199 0.46 -8.58 -17.24
N LYS A 200 0.25 -8.86 -15.95
CA LYS A 200 0.06 -10.23 -15.45
C LYS A 200 -1.39 -10.71 -15.54
N GLY A 201 -2.33 -9.88 -16.01
CA GLY A 201 -3.75 -10.22 -16.09
C GLY A 201 -4.40 -10.37 -14.72
N ILE A 202 -3.93 -9.62 -13.71
CA ILE A 202 -4.46 -9.66 -12.35
C ILE A 202 -5.63 -8.70 -12.24
N ASP A 203 -6.79 -9.24 -11.87
CA ASP A 203 -7.97 -8.45 -11.61
C ASP A 203 -7.99 -7.86 -10.19
N ILE A 204 -8.66 -6.73 -10.07
CA ILE A 204 -8.85 -6.04 -8.80
C ILE A 204 -10.28 -6.25 -8.30
N GLN A 205 -10.40 -6.69 -7.06
CA GLN A 205 -11.68 -6.79 -6.35
C GLN A 205 -11.79 -5.67 -5.31
N ILE A 206 -12.88 -4.91 -5.38
CA ILE A 206 -13.21 -3.94 -4.33
C ILE A 206 -13.81 -4.70 -3.14
N VAL A 207 -13.34 -4.37 -1.94
CA VAL A 207 -13.90 -4.90 -0.69
C VAL A 207 -15.35 -4.40 -0.57
N PRO A 208 -16.34 -5.30 -0.45
CA PRO A 208 -17.74 -4.89 -0.29
C PRO A 208 -17.99 -4.24 1.07
N ASP A 209 -19.02 -3.41 1.14
CA ASP A 209 -19.57 -2.84 2.38
C ASP A 209 -18.55 -2.02 3.21
N VAL A 210 -17.59 -1.37 2.53
CA VAL A 210 -16.67 -0.44 3.19
C VAL A 210 -17.44 0.80 3.62
N GLN A 211 -17.81 0.86 4.89
CA GLN A 211 -18.58 1.98 5.44
C GLN A 211 -17.76 3.27 5.55
N LYS A 212 -16.45 3.15 5.76
CA LYS A 212 -15.56 4.31 5.95
C LYS A 212 -14.18 4.05 5.36
N ASN A 213 -13.70 5.00 4.57
CA ASN A 213 -12.29 5.08 4.20
C ASN A 213 -11.43 5.38 5.44
N PRO A 214 -10.12 5.10 5.40
CA PRO A 214 -9.20 5.57 6.42
C PRO A 214 -9.29 7.08 6.61
N PHE A 215 -9.03 7.56 7.82
CA PHE A 215 -9.01 9.00 8.11
C PHE A 215 -7.59 9.53 7.87
N PRO A 216 -7.41 10.53 7.02
CA PRO A 216 -6.09 11.11 6.82
C PRO A 216 -5.63 11.84 8.08
N ILE A 217 -4.34 11.73 8.40
CA ILE A 217 -3.72 12.47 9.49
C ILE A 217 -3.23 13.81 8.91
N TRP A 218 -3.99 14.87 9.15
CA TRP A 218 -3.67 16.19 8.65
C TRP A 218 -2.92 17.01 9.70
N ASN A 219 -1.66 17.23 9.45
CA ASN A 219 -0.81 18.15 10.22
C ASN A 219 0.23 18.79 9.29
N GLN A 220 1.03 19.73 9.79
CA GLN A 220 2.03 20.41 8.99
C GLN A 220 3.06 19.47 8.36
N ILE A 221 3.40 18.37 9.04
CA ILE A 221 4.38 17.39 8.55
C ILE A 221 3.80 16.62 7.36
N THR A 222 2.55 16.11 7.47
CA THR A 222 1.90 15.37 6.37
C THR A 222 1.63 16.28 5.18
N LEU A 223 1.14 17.49 5.40
CA LEU A 223 0.85 18.45 4.33
C LEU A 223 2.10 18.89 3.57
N SER A 224 3.22 19.13 4.26
CA SER A 224 4.46 19.56 3.63
C SER A 224 5.19 18.46 2.86
N SER A 225 4.92 17.19 3.17
CA SER A 225 5.58 16.01 2.60
C SER A 225 4.65 15.13 1.75
N ALA A 226 3.42 15.58 1.48
CA ALA A 226 2.44 14.79 0.75
C ALA A 226 2.81 14.65 -0.73
N LEU A 227 3.00 13.41 -1.18
CA LEU A 227 3.20 13.10 -2.61
C LEU A 227 1.98 13.48 -3.47
N SER A 228 0.78 13.54 -2.89
CA SER A 228 -0.42 14.02 -3.58
C SER A 228 -0.27 15.43 -4.15
N ASN A 229 0.52 16.30 -3.50
CA ASN A 229 0.79 17.64 -4.03
C ASN A 229 1.59 17.60 -5.34
N GLN A 230 2.58 16.70 -5.43
CA GLN A 230 3.37 16.50 -6.65
C GLN A 230 2.56 15.72 -7.68
N ASN A 231 2.02 14.58 -7.30
CA ASN A 231 1.41 13.63 -8.23
C ASN A 231 0.08 14.14 -8.81
N VAL A 232 -0.73 14.83 -8.02
CA VAL A 232 -2.07 15.28 -8.46
C VAL A 232 -2.04 16.74 -8.86
N ILE A 233 -1.56 17.66 -7.99
CA ILE A 233 -1.58 19.10 -8.25
C ILE A 233 -0.62 19.46 -9.37
N ASN A 234 0.61 18.93 -9.38
CA ASN A 234 1.62 19.18 -10.42
C ASN A 234 1.46 18.26 -11.64
N LYS A 235 0.40 17.42 -11.68
CA LYS A 235 0.09 16.48 -12.79
C LYS A 235 1.17 15.46 -13.09
N GLU A 236 2.01 15.09 -12.11
CA GLU A 236 3.01 14.04 -12.30
C GLU A 236 2.37 12.67 -12.57
N ASN A 237 1.16 12.41 -12.04
CA ASN A 237 0.41 11.20 -12.39
C ASN A 237 0.15 11.08 -13.89
N ASP A 238 -0.18 12.17 -14.58
CA ASP A 238 -0.41 12.14 -16.04
C ASP A 238 0.89 11.80 -16.80
N TYR A 239 2.04 12.22 -16.30
CA TYR A 239 3.33 11.85 -16.85
C TYR A 239 3.58 10.33 -16.68
N TYR A 240 3.41 9.79 -15.46
CA TYR A 240 3.61 8.37 -15.19
C TYR A 240 2.60 7.48 -15.94
N LEU A 241 1.34 7.91 -16.06
CA LEU A 241 0.33 7.21 -16.85
C LEU A 241 0.71 7.09 -18.33
N LYS A 242 1.36 8.11 -18.89
CA LYS A 242 1.88 8.06 -20.28
C LYS A 242 3.02 7.06 -20.43
N LEU A 243 3.93 6.95 -19.44
CA LEU A 243 5.01 5.95 -19.47
C LEU A 243 4.45 4.53 -19.54
N PHE A 244 3.36 4.26 -18.83
CA PHE A 244 2.71 2.93 -18.73
C PHE A 244 1.40 2.83 -19.51
N ALA A 245 1.18 3.70 -20.51
CA ALA A 245 -0.11 3.80 -21.19
C ALA A 245 -0.56 2.47 -21.84
N LYS A 246 0.38 1.68 -22.37
CA LYS A 246 0.08 0.35 -22.97
C LYS A 246 -0.45 -0.66 -21.95
N ASP A 247 0.00 -0.54 -20.70
CA ASP A 247 -0.39 -1.45 -19.63
C ASP A 247 -1.65 -0.96 -18.92
N ILE A 248 -1.78 0.34 -18.73
CA ILE A 248 -2.91 0.96 -17.99
C ILE A 248 -4.19 0.96 -18.84
N TYR A 249 -4.09 1.37 -20.12
CA TYR A 249 -5.25 1.50 -21.02
C TYR A 249 -5.36 0.30 -21.96
N ARG A 250 -5.33 -0.92 -21.41
CA ARG A 250 -5.57 -2.14 -22.19
C ARG A 250 -6.94 -2.09 -22.87
N GLN A 251 -6.95 -2.36 -24.18
CA GLN A 251 -8.17 -2.60 -24.95
C GLN A 251 -8.58 -4.06 -24.88
#